data_efab6b3635a918c248991f7b943dd8e7
#
_entry.id   efab6b3635a918c248991f7b943dd8e7
#
_cell.length_a   1.000
_cell.length_b   1.000
_cell.length_c   1.000
_cell.angle_alpha   90.00
_cell.angle_beta   90.00
_cell.angle_gamma   90.00
#
_symmetry.space_group_name_H-M   'P 1'
#
loop_
_entity.id
_entity.type
_entity.pdbx_description
1 polymer ?
#
loop_
_entity_poly.entity_id
_entity_poly.type
_entity_poly.pdbx_seq_one_letter_code
_entity_poly.pdbx_strand_id
1 'polypeptide(L)'
;MPVESHDLVLIGHLSKDIIIIDDERKHSAVGGSVYYAAFAAKPAGIQLLVITKLAIQDYGMLGDFWRQAVPVLPLFCGQTTMMEDIFGKHNNYARRSRVLSLASPFTAEDIPVEAAKIYLIAGLLYGEVPEPLIEELSGRGKVAVDAQTFLRRRAGTELVHEDWGEKEKYLPLIDFFKADIDEAKILTGEQSLEAILEKLHTWGVKEAMITETSGVTVSDGSARLFAPFPSYNIESRSGRGDTCFASYLSWRIHNSPAASTEYAAQITSKKLQRPGPYMG
;
A
#
# COMPACT_ATOMS: atom_id res chain seq x y z
N MET A 1 -17.70 -13.99 23.40
CA MET A 1 -16.70 -12.95 23.71
C MET A 1 -17.00 -11.82 22.74
N PRO A 2 -16.90 -10.54 23.13
CA PRO A 2 -17.06 -9.48 22.12
C PRO A 2 -15.99 -9.68 21.04
N VAL A 3 -16.40 -9.67 19.79
CA VAL A 3 -15.49 -9.68 18.65
C VAL A 3 -14.66 -8.40 18.79
N GLU A 4 -13.34 -8.53 18.95
CA GLU A 4 -12.47 -7.36 18.98
C GLU A 4 -12.59 -6.66 17.62
N SER A 5 -13.25 -5.50 17.60
CA SER A 5 -13.38 -4.72 16.40
C SER A 5 -12.06 -4.00 16.11
N HIS A 6 -11.46 -4.26 14.96
CA HIS A 6 -10.25 -3.58 14.51
C HIS A 6 -10.60 -2.21 13.91
N ASP A 7 -9.73 -1.24 14.13
CA ASP A 7 -9.84 0.05 13.48
C ASP A 7 -9.33 -0.01 12.03
N LEU A 8 -8.19 -0.69 11.82
CA LEU A 8 -7.58 -0.85 10.51
C LEU A 8 -7.02 -2.26 10.34
N VAL A 9 -7.45 -2.95 9.30
CA VAL A 9 -6.93 -4.25 8.88
C VAL A 9 -6.16 -4.07 7.58
N LEU A 10 -4.89 -4.47 7.56
CA LEU A 10 -4.01 -4.42 6.39
C LEU A 10 -3.93 -5.81 5.77
N ILE A 11 -4.16 -5.92 4.47
CA ILE A 11 -4.18 -7.19 3.73
C ILE A 11 -3.20 -7.10 2.57
N GLY A 12 -2.19 -7.98 2.54
CA GLY A 12 -1.20 -8.05 1.47
C GLY A 12 -0.01 -8.93 1.84
N HIS A 13 0.79 -9.29 0.84
CA HIS A 13 1.97 -10.11 1.05
C HIS A 13 3.13 -9.32 1.67
N LEU A 14 3.85 -9.96 2.59
CA LEU A 14 5.24 -9.60 2.81
C LEU A 14 6.08 -10.05 1.62
N SER A 15 7.10 -9.30 1.28
CA SER A 15 8.06 -9.70 0.27
C SER A 15 9.48 -9.78 0.81
N LYS A 16 10.24 -10.69 0.20
CA LYS A 16 11.69 -10.80 0.38
C LYS A 16 12.34 -10.07 -0.80
N ASP A 17 12.84 -8.89 -0.53
CA ASP A 17 13.39 -8.02 -1.56
C ASP A 17 14.90 -8.25 -1.69
N ILE A 18 15.35 -8.48 -2.91
CA ILE A 18 16.76 -8.56 -3.29
C ILE A 18 17.13 -7.22 -3.91
N ILE A 19 18.04 -6.50 -3.28
CA ILE A 19 18.49 -5.20 -3.76
C ILE A 19 19.79 -5.40 -4.57
N ILE A 20 19.76 -5.00 -5.83
CA ILE A 20 20.88 -5.01 -6.75
C ILE A 20 21.25 -3.57 -7.08
N ILE A 21 22.50 -3.20 -6.88
CA ILE A 21 23.05 -1.90 -7.26
C ILE A 21 24.26 -2.16 -8.13
N ASP A 22 24.32 -1.54 -9.32
CA ASP A 22 25.43 -1.67 -10.25
C ASP A 22 25.76 -3.11 -10.64
N ASP A 23 24.73 -3.92 -10.89
CA ASP A 23 24.82 -5.36 -11.19
C ASP A 23 25.40 -6.23 -10.06
N GLU A 24 25.61 -5.66 -8.88
CA GLU A 24 26.03 -6.40 -7.69
C GLU A 24 24.90 -6.54 -6.68
N ARG A 25 24.67 -7.77 -6.22
CA ARG A 25 23.73 -8.03 -5.12
C ARG A 25 24.26 -7.39 -3.83
N LYS A 26 23.53 -6.42 -3.28
CA LYS A 26 23.96 -5.71 -2.06
C LYS A 26 23.44 -6.37 -0.78
N HIS A 27 22.13 -6.61 -0.68
CA HIS A 27 21.51 -7.24 0.49
C HIS A 27 20.12 -7.77 0.17
N SER A 28 19.57 -8.54 1.12
CA SER A 28 18.15 -8.88 1.16
C SER A 28 17.49 -8.09 2.28
N ALA A 29 16.27 -7.63 2.03
CA ALA A 29 15.46 -6.89 3.00
C ALA A 29 14.05 -7.47 3.06
N VAL A 30 13.36 -7.22 4.17
CA VAL A 30 11.90 -7.42 4.25
C VAL A 30 11.25 -6.24 3.56
N GLY A 31 10.29 -6.53 2.70
CA GLY A 31 9.49 -5.56 1.96
C GLY A 31 8.01 -5.93 1.96
N GLY A 32 7.29 -5.33 1.02
CA GLY A 32 5.86 -5.49 0.88
C GLY A 32 5.10 -4.26 1.37
N SER A 33 3.99 -3.93 0.69
CA SER A 33 3.18 -2.76 1.01
C SER A 33 2.68 -2.79 2.44
N VAL A 34 2.23 -3.94 2.93
CA VAL A 34 1.76 -4.12 4.32
C VAL A 34 2.86 -3.90 5.36
N TYR A 35 4.13 -4.16 5.00
CA TYR A 35 5.26 -3.92 5.89
C TYR A 35 5.45 -2.42 6.16
N TYR A 36 5.50 -1.62 5.12
CA TYR A 36 5.61 -0.16 5.25
C TYR A 36 4.35 0.46 5.87
N ALA A 37 3.18 -0.01 5.45
CA ALA A 37 1.88 0.46 5.93
C ALA A 37 1.70 0.24 7.44
N ALA A 38 2.06 -0.94 7.94
CA ALA A 38 1.88 -1.31 9.34
C ALA A 38 2.64 -0.38 10.30
N PHE A 39 3.93 -0.13 10.01
CA PHE A 39 4.75 0.72 10.85
C PHE A 39 4.40 2.20 10.72
N ALA A 40 3.84 2.61 9.59
CA ALA A 40 3.32 3.96 9.39
C ALA A 40 1.99 4.21 10.11
N ALA A 41 1.13 3.19 10.22
CA ALA A 41 -0.15 3.29 10.92
C ALA A 41 -0.02 3.20 12.45
N LYS A 42 0.96 2.44 12.95
CA LYS A 42 1.15 2.18 14.39
C LYS A 42 1.14 3.42 15.28
N PRO A 43 1.84 4.54 14.94
CA PRO A 43 1.89 5.73 15.81
C PRO A 43 0.54 6.41 16.07
N ALA A 44 -0.49 6.10 15.29
CA ALA A 44 -1.84 6.62 15.52
C ALA A 44 -2.55 6.00 16.74
N GLY A 45 -1.97 4.94 17.35
CA GLY A 45 -2.51 4.30 18.55
C GLY A 45 -3.85 3.58 18.36
N ILE A 46 -4.13 3.13 17.14
CA ILE A 46 -5.37 2.46 16.75
C ILE A 46 -5.28 0.94 16.92
N GLN A 47 -6.43 0.23 16.91
CA GLN A 47 -6.50 -1.22 16.87
C GLN A 47 -6.14 -1.71 15.46
N LEU A 48 -4.85 -2.03 15.25
CA LEU A 48 -4.28 -2.45 13.98
C LEU A 48 -4.17 -3.98 13.91
N LEU A 49 -4.46 -4.58 12.75
CA LEU A 49 -4.12 -5.96 12.43
C LEU A 49 -3.52 -6.04 11.03
N VAL A 50 -2.45 -6.79 10.88
CA VAL A 50 -1.85 -7.14 9.58
C VAL A 50 -2.18 -8.59 9.24
N ILE A 51 -2.71 -8.85 8.06
CA ILE A 51 -2.93 -10.20 7.52
C ILE A 51 -2.00 -10.36 6.33
N THR A 52 -1.09 -11.33 6.40
CA THR A 52 -0.07 -11.52 5.37
C THR A 52 0.22 -12.99 5.09
N LYS A 53 0.69 -13.29 3.87
CA LYS A 53 1.11 -14.65 3.48
C LYS A 53 2.60 -14.73 3.28
N LEU A 54 3.19 -15.83 3.74
CA LEU A 54 4.61 -16.16 3.55
C LEU A 54 4.84 -17.66 3.72
N ALA A 55 5.98 -18.15 3.27
CA ALA A 55 6.40 -19.52 3.54
C ALA A 55 6.89 -19.68 4.99
N ILE A 56 6.66 -20.84 5.61
CA ILE A 56 7.03 -21.09 7.01
C ILE A 56 8.54 -20.90 7.28
N GLN A 57 9.39 -21.24 6.31
CA GLN A 57 10.85 -21.04 6.43
C GLN A 57 11.28 -19.57 6.50
N ASP A 58 10.42 -18.65 6.07
CA ASP A 58 10.66 -17.20 6.11
C ASP A 58 9.99 -16.52 7.34
N TYR A 59 9.55 -17.31 8.32
CA TYR A 59 8.91 -16.84 9.58
C TYR A 59 9.71 -15.72 10.28
N GLY A 60 11.04 -15.76 10.18
CA GLY A 60 11.91 -14.71 10.73
C GLY A 60 11.64 -13.29 10.19
N MET A 61 10.99 -13.15 9.04
CA MET A 61 10.59 -11.84 8.47
C MET A 61 9.56 -11.11 9.35
N LEU A 62 8.87 -11.81 10.24
CA LEU A 62 7.92 -11.22 11.18
C LEU A 62 8.61 -10.55 12.39
N GLY A 63 9.92 -10.62 12.49
CA GLY A 63 10.68 -10.16 13.66
C GLY A 63 10.45 -8.67 14.01
N ASP A 64 10.30 -7.80 13.02
CA ASP A 64 10.03 -6.37 13.27
C ASP A 64 8.63 -6.14 13.83
N PHE A 65 7.63 -6.89 13.36
CA PHE A 65 6.26 -6.82 13.89
C PHE A 65 6.25 -7.15 15.38
N TRP A 66 6.95 -8.21 15.79
CA TRP A 66 7.02 -8.59 17.21
C TRP A 66 7.80 -7.58 18.03
N ARG A 67 8.98 -7.14 17.55
CA ARG A 67 9.78 -6.13 18.27
C ARG A 67 9.02 -4.83 18.49
N GLN A 68 8.17 -4.47 17.53
CA GLN A 68 7.38 -3.25 17.57
C GLN A 68 5.96 -3.46 18.12
N ALA A 69 5.62 -4.67 18.60
CA ALA A 69 4.29 -5.02 19.09
C ALA A 69 3.17 -4.65 18.10
N VAL A 70 3.38 -4.93 16.81
CA VAL A 70 2.35 -4.79 15.76
C VAL A 70 1.66 -6.14 15.61
N PRO A 71 0.35 -6.24 15.83
CA PRO A 71 -0.40 -7.48 15.64
C PRO A 71 -0.33 -7.94 14.18
N VAL A 72 0.07 -9.20 13.96
CA VAL A 72 0.16 -9.81 12.64
C VAL A 72 -0.42 -11.20 12.68
N LEU A 73 -1.30 -11.52 11.73
CA LEU A 73 -1.81 -12.85 11.43
C LEU A 73 -1.06 -13.40 10.21
N PRO A 74 -0.03 -14.24 10.43
CA PRO A 74 0.67 -14.86 9.34
C PRO A 74 -0.09 -16.09 8.84
N LEU A 75 -0.33 -16.14 7.53
CA LEU A 75 -0.91 -17.28 6.84
C LEU A 75 0.21 -17.99 6.07
N PHE A 76 0.47 -19.24 6.41
CA PHE A 76 1.57 -19.97 5.81
C PHE A 76 1.16 -20.63 4.51
N CYS A 77 1.99 -20.47 3.48
CA CYS A 77 1.77 -21.03 2.14
C CYS A 77 3.09 -21.60 1.57
N GLY A 78 3.03 -22.16 0.35
CA GLY A 78 4.17 -22.88 -0.24
C GLY A 78 5.40 -22.02 -0.52
N GLN A 79 5.24 -20.72 -0.74
CA GLN A 79 6.36 -19.81 -1.03
C GLN A 79 6.06 -18.38 -0.59
N THR A 80 7.12 -17.63 -0.28
CA THR A 80 7.05 -16.19 0.00
C THR A 80 7.16 -15.41 -1.31
N THR A 81 6.47 -14.29 -1.42
CA THR A 81 6.67 -13.33 -2.51
C THR A 81 8.11 -12.82 -2.48
N MET A 82 8.79 -12.89 -3.61
CA MET A 82 10.19 -12.44 -3.73
C MET A 82 10.32 -11.46 -4.90
N MET A 83 10.86 -10.29 -4.58
CA MET A 83 11.12 -9.23 -5.54
C MET A 83 12.62 -9.02 -5.70
N GLU A 84 13.02 -8.60 -6.89
CA GLU A 84 14.38 -8.14 -7.18
C GLU A 84 14.30 -6.71 -7.68
N ASP A 85 14.93 -5.79 -6.97
CA ASP A 85 14.96 -4.37 -7.30
C ASP A 85 16.36 -3.98 -7.78
N ILE A 86 16.45 -3.58 -9.04
CA ILE A 86 17.71 -3.26 -9.73
C ILE A 86 17.80 -1.74 -9.91
N PHE A 87 18.87 -1.16 -9.39
CA PHE A 87 19.20 0.26 -9.48
C PHE A 87 20.49 0.45 -10.32
N GLY A 88 20.48 1.40 -11.25
CA GLY A 88 21.62 1.67 -12.14
C GLY A 88 22.61 2.71 -11.57
N LYS A 89 23.86 2.68 -12.09
CA LYS A 89 25.04 3.47 -11.63
C LYS A 89 24.86 4.98 -11.54
N HIS A 90 24.02 5.56 -12.38
CA HIS A 90 23.92 7.02 -12.50
C HIS A 90 22.51 7.57 -12.19
N ASN A 91 21.57 6.68 -11.88
CA ASN A 91 20.20 7.08 -11.60
C ASN A 91 19.56 6.12 -10.58
N ASN A 92 19.83 6.35 -9.31
CA ASN A 92 19.19 5.62 -8.20
C ASN A 92 17.65 5.79 -8.18
N TYR A 93 17.08 6.54 -9.13
CA TYR A 93 15.65 6.77 -9.27
C TYR A 93 15.00 5.86 -10.31
N ALA A 94 15.76 5.33 -11.29
CA ALA A 94 15.27 4.35 -12.25
C ALA A 94 15.37 2.95 -11.62
N ARG A 95 14.30 2.52 -10.97
CA ARG A 95 14.16 1.17 -10.43
C ARG A 95 13.51 0.27 -11.46
N ARG A 96 14.15 -0.84 -11.77
CA ARG A 96 13.57 -1.97 -12.49
C ARG A 96 13.27 -3.08 -11.48
N SER A 97 12.04 -3.55 -11.44
CA SER A 97 11.64 -4.60 -10.50
C SER A 97 11.28 -5.87 -11.23
N ARG A 98 11.68 -7.01 -10.64
CA ARG A 98 11.32 -8.35 -11.10
C ARG A 98 10.61 -9.12 -10.02
N VAL A 99 9.68 -9.96 -10.41
CA VAL A 99 8.94 -10.87 -9.52
C VAL A 99 9.53 -12.26 -9.69
N LEU A 100 10.26 -12.74 -8.69
CA LEU A 100 10.92 -14.05 -8.73
C LEU A 100 9.99 -15.15 -8.25
N SER A 101 9.19 -14.91 -7.21
CA SER A 101 8.13 -15.80 -6.74
C SER A 101 6.94 -14.99 -6.22
N LEU A 102 5.77 -15.61 -6.14
CA LEU A 102 4.55 -15.00 -5.63
C LEU A 102 3.87 -15.98 -4.67
N ALA A 103 3.58 -15.54 -3.45
CA ALA A 103 2.78 -16.30 -2.50
C ALA A 103 1.37 -16.55 -3.05
N SER A 104 0.65 -17.53 -2.50
CA SER A 104 -0.70 -17.83 -2.98
C SER A 104 -1.66 -16.65 -2.78
N PRO A 105 -2.61 -16.43 -3.71
CA PRO A 105 -3.62 -15.38 -3.57
C PRO A 105 -4.39 -15.48 -2.24
N PHE A 106 -4.91 -14.33 -1.77
CA PHE A 106 -5.84 -14.32 -0.65
C PHE A 106 -7.20 -14.88 -1.05
N THR A 107 -7.89 -15.45 -0.08
CA THR A 107 -9.29 -15.89 -0.17
C THR A 107 -10.09 -15.23 0.97
N ALA A 108 -11.41 -15.36 0.94
CA ALA A 108 -12.29 -14.83 1.98
C ALA A 108 -12.01 -15.45 3.36
N GLU A 109 -11.70 -16.75 3.39
CA GLU A 109 -11.38 -17.49 4.61
C GLU A 109 -10.07 -17.04 5.27
N ASP A 110 -9.19 -16.43 4.50
CA ASP A 110 -7.93 -15.85 5.00
C ASP A 110 -8.15 -14.59 5.84
N ILE A 111 -9.37 -14.01 5.81
CA ILE A 111 -9.72 -12.77 6.50
C ILE A 111 -10.78 -13.05 7.57
N PRO A 112 -10.38 -13.63 8.74
CA PRO A 112 -11.29 -14.06 9.78
C PRO A 112 -11.88 -12.91 10.62
N VAL A 113 -11.70 -11.68 10.20
CA VAL A 113 -12.20 -10.47 10.86
C VAL A 113 -13.58 -10.15 10.33
N GLU A 114 -14.61 -10.33 11.17
CA GLU A 114 -16.01 -10.12 10.79
C GLU A 114 -16.32 -8.64 10.51
N ALA A 115 -15.69 -7.71 11.23
CA ALA A 115 -15.88 -6.27 11.03
C ALA A 115 -14.63 -5.47 11.39
N ALA A 116 -14.29 -4.47 10.57
CA ALA A 116 -13.30 -3.45 10.87
C ALA A 116 -13.82 -2.09 10.40
N LYS A 117 -13.28 -0.98 10.95
CA LYS A 117 -13.64 0.34 10.43
C LYS A 117 -13.14 0.53 9.01
N ILE A 118 -11.90 0.07 8.72
CA ILE A 118 -11.28 0.16 7.40
C ILE A 118 -10.49 -1.14 7.12
N TYR A 119 -10.68 -1.71 5.93
CA TYR A 119 -9.83 -2.75 5.34
C TYR A 119 -8.96 -2.12 4.27
N LEU A 120 -7.64 -2.15 4.43
CA LEU A 120 -6.71 -1.70 3.41
C LEU A 120 -6.18 -2.90 2.61
N ILE A 121 -6.54 -2.95 1.34
CA ILE A 121 -5.97 -3.84 0.34
C ILE A 121 -4.66 -3.20 -0.16
N ALA A 122 -3.54 -3.72 0.31
CA ALA A 122 -2.20 -3.23 0.06
C ALA A 122 -1.36 -4.32 -0.62
N GLY A 123 -1.84 -4.80 -1.77
CA GLY A 123 -1.13 -5.80 -2.56
C GLY A 123 0.06 -5.22 -3.33
N LEU A 124 0.99 -6.10 -3.71
CA LEU A 124 2.18 -5.75 -4.50
C LEU A 124 1.91 -5.80 -6.00
N LEU A 125 1.03 -6.71 -6.43
CA LEU A 125 0.71 -6.90 -7.83
C LEU A 125 -0.63 -7.64 -8.03
N TYR A 126 -1.11 -7.56 -9.26
CA TYR A 126 -2.37 -8.17 -9.69
C TYR A 126 -2.40 -9.69 -9.44
N GLY A 127 -3.54 -10.16 -8.94
CA GLY A 127 -3.76 -11.56 -8.60
C GLY A 127 -3.35 -11.94 -7.17
N GLU A 128 -2.75 -11.03 -6.41
CA GLU A 128 -2.47 -11.23 -4.99
C GLU A 128 -3.75 -11.18 -4.16
N VAL A 129 -4.54 -10.13 -4.35
CA VAL A 129 -5.86 -9.96 -3.74
C VAL A 129 -6.90 -9.95 -4.86
N PRO A 130 -7.71 -11.02 -5.01
CA PRO A 130 -8.75 -11.07 -6.03
C PRO A 130 -9.81 -9.99 -5.85
N GLU A 131 -10.28 -9.40 -6.96
CA GLU A 131 -11.28 -8.34 -6.96
C GLU A 131 -12.57 -8.67 -6.18
N PRO A 132 -13.12 -9.90 -6.21
CA PRO A 132 -14.30 -10.23 -5.42
C PRO A 132 -14.17 -10.00 -3.91
N LEU A 133 -12.94 -9.98 -3.37
CA LEU A 133 -12.71 -9.62 -1.97
C LEU A 133 -13.07 -8.16 -1.69
N ILE A 134 -13.00 -7.25 -2.65
CA ILE A 134 -13.44 -5.86 -2.49
C ILE A 134 -14.93 -5.84 -2.16
N GLU A 135 -15.73 -6.59 -2.92
CA GLU A 135 -17.19 -6.67 -2.71
C GLU A 135 -17.52 -7.27 -1.34
N GLU A 136 -16.85 -8.34 -0.96
CA GLU A 136 -17.06 -8.99 0.33
C GLU A 136 -16.66 -8.07 1.51
N LEU A 137 -15.51 -7.42 1.44
CA LEU A 137 -15.03 -6.51 2.49
C LEU A 137 -15.88 -5.24 2.60
N SER A 138 -16.45 -4.75 1.49
CA SER A 138 -17.34 -3.60 1.50
C SER A 138 -18.64 -3.85 2.29
N GLY A 139 -19.04 -5.10 2.43
CA GLY A 139 -20.14 -5.54 3.31
C GLY A 139 -19.78 -5.59 4.79
N ARG A 140 -18.48 -5.54 5.14
CA ARG A 140 -17.97 -5.68 6.51
C ARG A 140 -17.42 -4.37 7.09
N GLY A 141 -17.07 -3.39 6.25
CA GLY A 141 -16.51 -2.09 6.64
C GLY A 141 -16.13 -1.25 5.44
N LYS A 142 -15.46 -0.11 5.68
CA LYS A 142 -14.93 0.71 4.60
C LYS A 142 -13.75 0.01 3.93
N VAL A 143 -13.65 0.15 2.62
CA VAL A 143 -12.56 -0.43 1.82
C VAL A 143 -11.60 0.65 1.35
N ALA A 144 -10.33 0.43 1.60
CA ALA A 144 -9.23 1.23 1.08
C ALA A 144 -8.38 0.38 0.12
N VAL A 145 -7.98 0.95 -1.02
CA VAL A 145 -7.23 0.24 -2.05
C VAL A 145 -6.04 1.07 -2.53
N ASP A 146 -4.86 0.45 -2.55
CA ASP A 146 -3.71 0.96 -3.30
C ASP A 146 -3.80 0.45 -4.74
N ALA A 147 -3.82 1.38 -5.70
CA ALA A 147 -3.97 1.10 -7.14
C ALA A 147 -2.95 0.08 -7.67
N GLN A 148 -1.73 0.09 -7.13
CA GLN A 148 -0.66 -0.83 -7.53
C GLN A 148 -1.11 -2.30 -7.47
N THR A 149 -1.99 -2.67 -6.53
CA THR A 149 -2.55 -4.02 -6.37
C THR A 149 -3.18 -4.53 -7.67
N PHE A 150 -3.80 -3.63 -8.44
CA PHE A 150 -4.54 -3.98 -9.65
C PHE A 150 -3.88 -3.52 -10.96
N LEU A 151 -2.90 -2.59 -10.88
CA LEU A 151 -2.19 -2.06 -12.04
C LEU A 151 -0.86 -2.75 -12.32
N ARG A 152 -0.19 -3.29 -11.29
CA ARG A 152 1.10 -3.96 -11.46
C ARG A 152 0.91 -5.40 -11.86
N ARG A 153 1.44 -5.77 -13.02
CA ARG A 153 1.34 -7.13 -13.57
C ARG A 153 2.71 -7.75 -13.78
N ARG A 154 2.74 -9.06 -13.70
CA ARG A 154 3.93 -9.84 -14.01
C ARG A 154 3.91 -10.25 -15.48
N ALA A 155 4.88 -9.75 -16.27
CA ALA A 155 5.15 -10.16 -17.64
C ALA A 155 6.45 -10.97 -17.68
N GLY A 156 6.34 -12.30 -17.66
CA GLY A 156 7.50 -13.18 -17.42
C GLY A 156 8.03 -12.98 -15.99
N THR A 157 9.22 -12.39 -15.82
CA THR A 157 9.77 -11.97 -14.52
C THR A 157 9.65 -10.46 -14.30
N GLU A 158 9.41 -9.68 -15.35
CA GLU A 158 9.38 -8.22 -15.27
C GLU A 158 8.06 -7.74 -14.66
N LEU A 159 8.12 -6.64 -13.92
CA LEU A 159 6.97 -5.91 -13.43
C LEU A 159 6.60 -4.83 -14.46
N VAL A 160 5.36 -4.90 -14.95
CA VAL A 160 4.79 -3.91 -15.88
C VAL A 160 3.54 -3.27 -15.27
N HIS A 161 3.16 -2.10 -15.77
CA HIS A 161 1.91 -1.46 -15.37
C HIS A 161 0.92 -1.55 -16.52
N GLU A 162 -0.28 -2.03 -16.21
CA GLU A 162 -1.40 -2.15 -17.15
C GLU A 162 -2.66 -1.59 -16.50
N ASP A 163 -3.61 -1.16 -17.32
CA ASP A 163 -4.90 -0.67 -16.84
C ASP A 163 -5.69 -1.77 -16.12
N TRP A 164 -6.50 -1.37 -15.16
CA TRP A 164 -7.40 -2.26 -14.43
C TRP A 164 -8.74 -2.39 -15.16
N GLY A 165 -8.94 -3.49 -15.86
CA GLY A 165 -10.13 -3.72 -16.71
C GLY A 165 -11.45 -3.67 -15.96
N GLU A 166 -11.48 -4.14 -14.70
CA GLU A 166 -12.70 -4.22 -13.88
C GLU A 166 -12.93 -2.97 -12.99
N LYS A 167 -12.17 -1.91 -13.19
CA LYS A 167 -12.19 -0.70 -12.34
C LYS A 167 -13.57 -0.08 -12.16
N GLU A 168 -14.39 0.03 -13.21
CA GLU A 168 -15.71 0.65 -13.14
C GLU A 168 -16.70 -0.16 -12.29
N LYS A 169 -16.51 -1.47 -12.19
CA LYS A 169 -17.31 -2.34 -11.34
C LYS A 169 -16.95 -2.17 -9.86
N TYR A 170 -15.65 -2.06 -9.54
CA TYR A 170 -15.19 -2.14 -8.16
C TYR A 170 -14.91 -0.79 -7.50
N LEU A 171 -14.55 0.25 -8.27
CA LEU A 171 -14.29 1.59 -7.71
C LEU A 171 -15.46 2.17 -6.91
N PRO A 172 -16.75 1.95 -7.28
CA PRO A 172 -17.89 2.41 -6.47
C PRO A 172 -17.96 1.82 -5.06
N LEU A 173 -17.29 0.67 -4.83
CA LEU A 173 -17.24 -0.01 -3.53
C LEU A 173 -16.08 0.46 -2.65
N ILE A 174 -15.21 1.31 -3.18
CA ILE A 174 -13.97 1.76 -2.52
C ILE A 174 -14.19 3.13 -1.89
N ASP A 175 -14.02 3.19 -0.57
CA ASP A 175 -14.13 4.44 0.19
C ASP A 175 -12.87 5.30 0.07
N PHE A 176 -11.69 4.66 0.06
CA PHE A 176 -10.39 5.33 -0.01
C PHE A 176 -9.54 4.69 -1.11
N PHE A 177 -9.18 5.46 -2.10
CA PHE A 177 -8.37 4.99 -3.21
C PHE A 177 -7.07 5.78 -3.29
N LYS A 178 -5.94 5.10 -3.39
CA LYS A 178 -4.62 5.73 -3.56
C LYS A 178 -3.97 5.28 -4.85
N ALA A 179 -3.40 6.23 -5.58
CA ALA A 179 -2.47 5.97 -6.68
C ALA A 179 -1.29 6.94 -6.61
N ASP A 180 -0.16 6.59 -7.21
CA ASP A 180 0.79 7.63 -7.61
C ASP A 180 0.31 8.27 -8.92
N ILE A 181 0.92 9.40 -9.30
CA ILE A 181 0.44 10.18 -10.45
C ILE A 181 0.54 9.39 -11.76
N ASP A 182 1.55 8.51 -11.92
CA ASP A 182 1.73 7.74 -13.14
C ASP A 182 0.76 6.54 -13.18
N GLU A 183 0.53 5.89 -12.04
CA GLU A 183 -0.53 4.88 -11.87
C GLU A 183 -1.91 5.48 -12.18
N ALA A 184 -2.18 6.67 -11.67
CA ALA A 184 -3.45 7.37 -11.89
C ALA A 184 -3.67 7.73 -13.37
N LYS A 185 -2.64 8.15 -14.09
CA LYS A 185 -2.70 8.38 -15.54
C LYS A 185 -3.01 7.11 -16.33
N ILE A 186 -2.38 5.99 -15.97
CA ILE A 186 -2.65 4.69 -16.59
C ILE A 186 -4.10 4.28 -16.37
N LEU A 187 -4.58 4.38 -15.13
CA LEU A 187 -5.94 4.00 -14.75
C LEU A 187 -7.01 4.84 -15.43
N THR A 188 -6.81 6.17 -15.48
CA THR A 188 -7.83 7.10 -15.94
C THR A 188 -7.70 7.47 -17.42
N GLY A 189 -6.48 7.38 -17.97
CA GLY A 189 -6.14 7.93 -19.29
C GLY A 189 -5.98 9.46 -19.32
N GLU A 190 -6.20 10.13 -18.18
CA GLU A 190 -6.11 11.58 -18.04
C GLU A 190 -4.67 12.03 -17.72
N GLN A 191 -4.33 13.29 -18.08
CA GLN A 191 -2.98 13.81 -17.88
C GLN A 191 -2.88 14.86 -16.77
N SER A 192 -3.97 15.57 -16.46
CA SER A 192 -3.99 16.56 -15.39
C SER A 192 -4.56 15.97 -14.10
N LEU A 193 -4.04 16.44 -12.97
CA LEU A 193 -4.52 16.02 -11.64
C LEU A 193 -6.01 16.29 -11.46
N GLU A 194 -6.50 17.42 -11.98
CA GLU A 194 -7.92 17.78 -11.94
C GLU A 194 -8.78 16.73 -12.65
N ALA A 195 -8.47 16.39 -13.89
CA ALA A 195 -9.23 15.44 -14.70
C ALA A 195 -9.14 14.01 -14.10
N ILE A 196 -7.99 13.63 -13.55
CA ILE A 196 -7.81 12.36 -12.83
C ILE A 196 -8.78 12.26 -11.64
N LEU A 197 -8.78 13.27 -10.77
CA LEU A 197 -9.63 13.29 -9.58
C LEU A 197 -11.13 13.31 -9.95
N GLU A 198 -11.52 14.14 -10.94
CA GLU A 198 -12.90 14.19 -11.44
C GLU A 198 -13.36 12.82 -11.95
N LYS A 199 -12.51 12.13 -12.70
CA LYS A 199 -12.82 10.80 -13.25
C LYS A 199 -12.93 9.74 -12.17
N LEU A 200 -12.02 9.73 -11.17
CA LEU A 200 -12.11 8.82 -10.02
C LEU A 200 -13.42 9.01 -9.25
N HIS A 201 -13.82 10.26 -9.01
CA HIS A 201 -15.09 10.54 -8.33
C HIS A 201 -16.31 10.17 -9.21
N THR A 202 -16.24 10.38 -10.53
CA THR A 202 -17.27 9.91 -11.46
C THR A 202 -17.45 8.40 -11.42
N TRP A 203 -16.36 7.64 -11.21
CA TRP A 203 -16.40 6.20 -11.00
C TRP A 203 -16.80 5.78 -9.57
N GLY A 204 -17.14 6.72 -8.68
CA GLY A 204 -17.71 6.46 -7.37
C GLY A 204 -16.72 6.38 -6.20
N VAL A 205 -15.42 6.64 -6.42
CA VAL A 205 -14.44 6.75 -5.33
C VAL A 205 -14.83 7.89 -4.40
N LYS A 206 -14.89 7.63 -3.08
CA LYS A 206 -15.33 8.65 -2.11
C LYS A 206 -14.20 9.58 -1.69
N GLU A 207 -13.03 9.04 -1.33
CA GLU A 207 -11.82 9.82 -1.06
C GLU A 207 -10.67 9.28 -1.93
N ALA A 208 -10.15 10.13 -2.82
CA ALA A 208 -9.04 9.80 -3.72
C ALA A 208 -7.75 10.48 -3.25
N MET A 209 -6.67 9.70 -3.12
CA MET A 209 -5.34 10.17 -2.76
C MET A 209 -4.39 9.98 -3.94
N ILE A 210 -3.77 11.06 -4.39
CA ILE A 210 -2.72 11.02 -5.42
C ILE A 210 -1.40 11.46 -4.82
N THR A 211 -0.39 10.59 -4.90
CA THR A 211 0.96 10.90 -4.43
C THR A 211 1.88 11.28 -5.58
N GLU A 212 2.66 12.34 -5.36
CA GLU A 212 3.67 12.84 -6.28
C GLU A 212 5.02 12.98 -5.57
N THR A 213 6.05 13.36 -6.30
CA THR A 213 7.37 13.65 -5.68
C THR A 213 7.30 14.84 -4.73
N SER A 214 6.45 15.82 -5.03
CA SER A 214 6.29 17.08 -4.29
C SER A 214 5.45 16.95 -3.02
N GLY A 215 4.53 15.96 -2.97
CA GLY A 215 3.58 15.85 -1.87
C GLY A 215 2.45 14.87 -2.14
N VAL A 216 1.38 15.04 -1.41
CA VAL A 216 0.14 14.27 -1.52
C VAL A 216 -1.04 15.19 -1.71
N THR A 217 -1.91 14.84 -2.64
CA THR A 217 -3.23 15.46 -2.82
C THR A 217 -4.30 14.47 -2.43
N VAL A 218 -5.28 14.92 -1.61
CA VAL A 218 -6.48 14.16 -1.26
C VAL A 218 -7.70 14.94 -1.72
N SER A 219 -8.66 14.26 -2.33
CA SER A 219 -9.94 14.84 -2.73
C SER A 219 -11.10 13.96 -2.25
N ASP A 220 -12.17 14.58 -1.76
CA ASP A 220 -13.45 13.95 -1.43
C ASP A 220 -14.57 14.30 -2.43
N GLY A 221 -14.20 14.85 -3.59
CA GLY A 221 -15.12 15.34 -4.61
C GLY A 221 -15.63 16.75 -4.38
N SER A 222 -15.59 17.27 -3.16
CA SER A 222 -16.01 18.64 -2.83
C SER A 222 -14.81 19.56 -2.55
N ALA A 223 -13.76 19.01 -1.95
CA ALA A 223 -12.54 19.70 -1.58
C ALA A 223 -11.30 18.97 -2.12
N ARG A 224 -10.25 19.75 -2.39
CA ARG A 224 -8.93 19.25 -2.73
C ARG A 224 -7.92 19.79 -1.74
N LEU A 225 -7.24 18.89 -1.06
CA LEU A 225 -6.28 19.17 0.01
C LEU A 225 -4.89 18.73 -0.47
N PHE A 226 -3.91 19.62 -0.38
CA PHE A 226 -2.52 19.31 -0.71
C PHE A 226 -1.64 19.50 0.50
N ALA A 227 -0.74 18.52 0.75
CA ALA A 227 0.32 18.66 1.74
C ALA A 227 1.67 18.26 1.10
N PRO A 228 2.71 19.11 1.21
CA PRO A 228 4.03 18.84 0.63
C PRO A 228 4.78 17.79 1.43
N PHE A 229 5.76 17.13 0.78
CA PHE A 229 6.77 16.30 1.45
C PHE A 229 8.05 17.13 1.67
N PRO A 230 8.17 17.88 2.75
CA PRO A 230 9.31 18.75 3.00
C PRO A 230 10.55 17.95 3.43
N SER A 231 10.99 17.03 2.59
CA SER A 231 12.17 16.22 2.88
C SER A 231 13.37 16.73 2.10
N TYR A 232 14.38 17.23 2.82
CA TYR A 232 15.60 17.79 2.22
C TYR A 232 16.64 16.71 1.92
N ASN A 233 16.60 15.58 2.61
CA ASN A 233 17.53 14.46 2.45
C ASN A 233 16.73 13.18 2.22
N ILE A 234 16.51 12.84 0.94
CA ILE A 234 15.81 11.59 0.58
C ILE A 234 16.84 10.48 0.45
N GLU A 235 16.82 9.52 1.39
CA GLU A 235 17.68 8.36 1.36
C GLU A 235 17.00 7.13 0.70
N SER A 236 15.68 7.02 0.81
CA SER A 236 14.93 5.92 0.21
C SER A 236 13.50 6.31 -0.12
N ARG A 237 13.08 5.97 -1.34
CA ARG A 237 11.70 6.18 -1.81
C ARG A 237 10.81 4.95 -1.69
N SER A 238 11.39 3.76 -1.41
CA SER A 238 10.61 2.53 -1.23
C SER A 238 9.63 2.68 -0.07
N GLY A 239 8.37 2.28 -0.28
CA GLY A 239 7.32 2.39 0.72
C GLY A 239 6.78 3.81 0.96
N ARG A 240 7.09 4.80 0.08
CA ARG A 240 6.55 6.16 0.20
C ARG A 240 5.03 6.18 0.14
N GLY A 241 4.46 5.55 -0.89
CA GLY A 241 3.01 5.48 -1.09
C GLY A 241 2.32 4.74 0.03
N ASP A 242 2.84 3.56 0.40
CA ASP A 242 2.31 2.73 1.49
C ASP A 242 2.30 3.48 2.83
N THR A 243 3.42 4.15 3.14
CA THR A 243 3.54 4.99 4.35
C THR A 243 2.53 6.13 4.34
N CYS A 244 2.43 6.85 3.23
CA CYS A 244 1.51 7.98 3.10
C CYS A 244 0.05 7.54 3.29
N PHE A 245 -0.35 6.48 2.59
CA PHE A 245 -1.72 6.01 2.63
C PHE A 245 -2.11 5.44 4.00
N ALA A 246 -1.27 4.58 4.57
CA ALA A 246 -1.55 3.99 5.88
C ALA A 246 -1.56 5.04 7.01
N SER A 247 -0.67 6.03 6.96
CA SER A 247 -0.69 7.16 7.90
C SER A 247 -1.96 7.99 7.77
N TYR A 248 -2.40 8.25 6.52
CA TYR A 248 -3.67 8.92 6.28
C TYR A 248 -4.83 8.15 6.88
N LEU A 249 -5.00 6.88 6.52
CA LEU A 249 -6.11 6.04 6.95
C LEU A 249 -6.18 5.91 8.48
N SER A 250 -5.03 5.66 9.11
CA SER A 250 -4.95 5.50 10.55
C SER A 250 -5.37 6.77 11.31
N TRP A 251 -4.98 7.95 10.81
CA TRP A 251 -5.37 9.23 11.41
C TRP A 251 -6.80 9.63 11.06
N ARG A 252 -7.27 9.25 9.87
CA ARG A 252 -8.61 9.54 9.34
C ARG A 252 -9.74 8.88 10.14
N ILE A 253 -9.43 7.86 10.92
CA ILE A 253 -10.41 7.19 11.79
C ILE A 253 -11.03 8.17 12.78
N HIS A 254 -10.27 9.14 13.26
CA HIS A 254 -10.70 10.08 14.29
C HIS A 254 -10.57 11.57 13.90
N ASN A 255 -10.05 11.86 12.71
CA ASN A 255 -9.73 13.21 12.30
C ASN A 255 -10.34 13.58 10.94
N SER A 256 -10.35 14.88 10.63
CA SER A 256 -10.80 15.38 9.32
C SER A 256 -9.84 14.98 8.18
N PRO A 257 -10.30 14.98 6.92
CA PRO A 257 -9.42 14.78 5.77
C PRO A 257 -8.21 15.72 5.77
N ALA A 258 -8.39 17.01 6.10
CA ALA A 258 -7.31 17.99 6.12
C ALA A 258 -6.22 17.63 7.14
N ALA A 259 -6.58 17.38 8.40
CA ALA A 259 -5.63 16.97 9.43
C ALA A 259 -4.94 15.66 9.10
N SER A 260 -5.65 14.73 8.44
CA SER A 260 -5.09 13.43 8.04
C SER A 260 -4.11 13.56 6.87
N THR A 261 -4.36 14.48 5.94
CA THR A 261 -3.46 14.77 4.83
C THR A 261 -2.13 15.36 5.33
N GLU A 262 -2.20 16.32 6.26
CA GLU A 262 -1.01 16.91 6.89
C GLU A 262 -0.21 15.86 7.68
N TYR A 263 -0.88 15.04 8.49
CA TYR A 263 -0.25 13.96 9.24
C TYR A 263 0.46 12.96 8.32
N ALA A 264 -0.21 12.51 7.26
CA ALA A 264 0.36 11.60 6.28
C ALA A 264 1.62 12.17 5.62
N ALA A 265 1.59 13.45 5.24
CA ALA A 265 2.76 14.12 4.65
C ALA A 265 3.93 14.21 5.63
N GLN A 266 3.67 14.50 6.91
CA GLN A 266 4.71 14.56 7.96
C GLN A 266 5.37 13.20 8.19
N ILE A 267 4.59 12.13 8.35
CA ILE A 267 5.12 10.78 8.56
C ILE A 267 5.91 10.32 7.33
N THR A 268 5.37 10.56 6.13
CA THR A 268 6.05 10.23 4.87
C THR A 268 7.38 10.97 4.75
N SER A 269 7.43 12.25 5.07
CA SER A 269 8.65 13.05 5.04
C SER A 269 9.73 12.51 5.98
N LYS A 270 9.35 12.10 7.18
CA LYS A 270 10.27 11.46 8.14
C LYS A 270 10.78 10.11 7.64
N LYS A 271 9.89 9.30 7.04
CA LYS A 271 10.25 8.01 6.45
C LYS A 271 11.26 8.16 5.31
N LEU A 272 11.10 9.16 4.43
CA LEU A 272 11.99 9.39 3.30
C LEU A 272 13.45 9.68 3.69
N GLN A 273 13.71 10.10 4.92
CA GLN A 273 15.04 10.40 5.46
C GLN A 273 15.82 9.16 5.92
N ARG A 274 15.23 7.96 5.85
CA ARG A 274 15.87 6.71 6.28
C ARG A 274 15.46 5.55 5.38
N PRO A 275 16.34 4.58 5.15
CA PRO A 275 15.95 3.33 4.51
C PRO A 275 15.03 2.51 5.43
N GLY A 276 14.23 1.60 4.83
CA GLY A 276 13.28 0.77 5.57
C GLY A 276 11.97 1.48 5.90
N PRO A 277 11.11 0.88 6.74
CA PRO A 277 9.83 1.46 7.16
C PRO A 277 10.02 2.58 8.19
N TYR A 278 8.94 3.31 8.44
CA TYR A 278 8.91 4.31 9.52
C TYR A 278 8.83 3.60 10.88
N MET A 279 9.82 3.80 11.73
CA MET A 279 9.91 3.14 13.04
C MET A 279 9.63 4.07 14.24
N GLY A 280 9.17 5.31 13.96
CA GLY A 280 8.94 6.33 14.99
C GLY A 280 10.04 7.36 15.07
#